data_0754dc730ad6a95876a095dff7476105
#
_entry.id   0754dc730ad6a95876a095dff7476105
#
_cell.length_a   1.000
_cell.length_b   1.000
_cell.length_c   1.000
_cell.angle_alpha   90.00
_cell.angle_beta   90.00
_cell.angle_gamma   90.00
#
_symmetry.space_group_name_H-M   'P 1'
#
loop_
_entity.id
_entity.type
_entity.pdbx_description
1 polymer ?
#
loop_
_entity_poly.entity_id
_entity_poly.type
_entity_poly.pdbx_seq_one_letter_code
_entity_poly.pdbx_strand_id
1 'polypeptide(L)'
;MPQMNKGGKFIFGRSLVHEDGSVRLPDKAAEEYGLTAGGRVYLFTGSKSTGGFCVTRKELLEPSKLGHILRDLPELRYYAVEPGIFLPYKGRSYCWMELFFSMELHLPPAVLEFLSLAPGMRLLSIRSSDIAFTMGAKGPLLERAEEYEGSIPEY
;
A
#
# COMPACT_ATOMS: atom_id res chain seq x y z
N MET A 1 6.45 3.63 17.45
CA MET A 1 5.91 2.62 16.53
C MET A 1 5.96 1.25 17.15
N PRO A 2 4.87 0.51 17.13
CA PRO A 2 4.92 -0.83 17.69
C PRO A 2 5.78 -1.76 16.86
N GLN A 3 6.46 -2.65 17.54
CA GLN A 3 7.27 -3.69 16.93
C GLN A 3 6.81 -5.02 17.51
N MET A 4 6.22 -5.86 16.68
CA MET A 4 5.55 -7.06 17.16
C MET A 4 6.43 -8.29 17.23
N ASN A 5 7.57 -8.28 16.54
CA ASN A 5 8.52 -9.39 16.56
C ASN A 5 9.87 -8.91 17.03
N LYS A 6 10.60 -9.75 17.73
CA LYS A 6 11.99 -9.48 18.05
C LYS A 6 12.78 -9.40 16.73
N GLY A 7 13.39 -8.23 16.47
CA GLY A 7 14.04 -7.97 15.20
C GLY A 7 13.11 -7.89 14.02
N GLY A 8 11.81 -7.83 14.29
CA GLY A 8 10.79 -7.90 13.27
C GLY A 8 10.43 -6.58 12.62
N LYS A 9 9.33 -6.60 11.90
CA LYS A 9 8.89 -5.47 11.09
C LYS A 9 8.18 -4.42 11.91
N PHE A 10 8.40 -3.17 11.54
CA PHE A 10 7.63 -2.08 12.11
C PHE A 10 6.23 -2.05 11.53
N ILE A 11 5.28 -1.82 12.41
CA ILE A 11 3.88 -1.67 12.06
C ILE A 11 3.52 -0.20 12.21
N PHE A 12 3.04 0.39 11.10
CA PHE A 12 2.64 1.80 11.10
C PHE A 12 1.23 1.99 11.65
N GLY A 13 0.37 0.99 11.47
CA GLY A 13 -1.01 1.08 11.91
C GLY A 13 -1.91 0.12 11.17
N ARG A 14 -3.21 0.19 11.48
CA ARG A 14 -4.26 -0.54 10.75
C ARG A 14 -5.19 0.46 10.10
N SER A 15 -5.59 0.18 8.87
CA SER A 15 -6.48 1.05 8.11
C SER A 15 -7.73 0.30 7.74
N LEU A 16 -8.88 0.91 8.00
CA LEU A 16 -10.18 0.34 7.65
C LEU A 16 -10.46 0.61 6.17
N VAL A 17 -10.96 -0.40 5.47
CA VAL A 17 -11.53 -0.22 4.13
C VAL A 17 -12.97 0.24 4.35
N HIS A 18 -13.26 1.50 4.02
CA HIS A 18 -14.58 2.10 4.24
C HIS A 18 -15.56 1.69 3.16
N GLU A 19 -16.85 1.93 3.41
CA GLU A 19 -17.92 1.57 2.49
C GLU A 19 -17.76 2.20 1.11
N ASP A 20 -17.21 3.40 1.05
CA ASP A 20 -16.98 4.11 -0.21
C ASP A 20 -15.66 3.73 -0.89
N GLY A 21 -14.94 2.76 -0.35
CA GLY A 21 -13.65 2.33 -0.87
C GLY A 21 -12.48 3.17 -0.40
N SER A 22 -12.69 4.16 0.46
CA SER A 22 -11.59 4.96 0.95
C SER A 22 -10.76 4.19 1.98
N VAL A 23 -9.45 4.37 1.91
CA VAL A 23 -8.48 3.77 2.83
C VAL A 23 -7.47 4.86 3.19
N ARG A 24 -7.33 5.14 4.47
CA ARG A 24 -6.37 6.14 4.93
C ARG A 24 -5.03 5.47 5.20
N LEU A 25 -3.96 6.02 4.63
CA LEU A 25 -2.61 5.54 4.89
C LEU A 25 -2.16 6.08 6.26
N PRO A 26 -1.45 5.27 7.06
CA PRO A 26 -0.97 5.73 8.36
C PRO A 26 -0.03 6.94 8.23
N ASP A 27 -0.16 7.89 9.16
CA ASP A 27 0.62 9.13 9.13
C ASP A 27 2.13 8.85 9.11
N LYS A 28 2.59 7.90 9.92
CA LYS A 28 4.01 7.57 9.98
C LYS A 28 4.53 6.93 8.70
N ALA A 29 3.71 6.14 8.03
CA ALA A 29 4.07 5.58 6.73
C ALA A 29 4.21 6.70 5.69
N ALA A 30 3.23 7.59 5.63
CA ALA A 30 3.27 8.72 4.72
C ALA A 30 4.51 9.58 4.95
N GLU A 31 4.82 9.86 6.21
CA GLU A 31 6.00 10.64 6.59
C GLU A 31 7.30 9.95 6.17
N GLU A 32 7.44 8.67 6.46
CA GLU A 32 8.67 7.93 6.18
C GLU A 32 8.94 7.82 4.67
N TYR A 33 7.90 7.64 3.87
CA TYR A 33 8.04 7.46 2.42
C TYR A 33 7.82 8.75 1.63
N GLY A 34 7.64 9.86 2.33
CA GLY A 34 7.56 11.17 1.69
C GLY A 34 6.30 11.39 0.87
N LEU A 35 5.18 10.78 1.27
CA LEU A 35 3.91 10.94 0.57
C LEU A 35 3.27 12.27 0.93
N THR A 36 2.65 12.92 -0.06
CA THR A 36 1.97 14.19 0.15
C THR A 36 0.57 14.16 -0.45
N ALA A 37 -0.37 14.79 0.24
CA ALA A 37 -1.73 14.93 -0.26
C ALA A 37 -1.71 15.67 -1.60
N GLY A 38 -2.53 15.22 -2.54
CA GLY A 38 -2.57 15.75 -3.90
C GLY A 38 -1.54 15.12 -4.83
N GLY A 39 -0.60 14.33 -4.31
CA GLY A 39 0.39 13.64 -5.10
C GLY A 39 -0.12 12.32 -5.66
N ARG A 40 0.77 11.62 -6.34
CA ARG A 40 0.47 10.33 -6.96
C ARG A 40 1.34 9.25 -6.32
N VAL A 41 0.77 8.06 -6.20
CA VAL A 41 1.47 6.89 -5.70
C VAL A 41 1.30 5.74 -6.66
N TYR A 42 2.20 4.77 -6.57
CA TYR A 42 2.05 3.50 -7.25
C TYR A 42 1.59 2.45 -6.25
N LEU A 43 0.62 1.67 -6.66
CA LEU A 43 0.20 0.49 -5.90
C LEU A 43 0.62 -0.74 -6.69
N PHE A 44 1.10 -1.75 -6.01
CA PHE A 44 1.37 -3.03 -6.64
C PHE A 44 0.91 -4.17 -5.75
N THR A 45 0.62 -5.30 -6.37
CA THR A 45 0.04 -6.43 -5.65
C THR A 45 0.99 -6.93 -4.56
N GLY A 46 0.42 -7.24 -3.40
CA GLY A 46 1.17 -7.81 -2.29
C GLY A 46 1.57 -9.25 -2.57
N SER A 47 2.32 -9.83 -1.66
CA SER A 47 2.70 -11.24 -1.75
C SER A 47 1.47 -12.12 -1.52
N LYS A 48 1.56 -13.39 -1.91
CA LYS A 48 0.47 -14.34 -1.66
C LYS A 48 0.21 -14.52 -0.16
N SER A 49 1.22 -14.33 0.67
CA SER A 49 1.09 -14.51 2.12
C SER A 49 0.41 -13.33 2.80
N THR A 50 0.52 -12.12 2.27
CA THR A 50 -0.05 -10.92 2.89
C THR A 50 -1.30 -10.42 2.19
N GLY A 51 -1.44 -10.69 0.90
CA GLY A 51 -2.51 -10.10 0.11
C GLY A 51 -2.38 -8.58 0.07
N GLY A 52 -3.49 -7.91 -0.17
CA GLY A 52 -3.51 -6.45 -0.20
C GLY A 52 -2.63 -5.83 -1.26
N PHE A 53 -1.94 -4.75 -0.91
CA PHE A 53 -1.12 -4.03 -1.88
C PHE A 53 0.07 -3.37 -1.19
N CYS A 54 1.06 -3.02 -2.00
CA CYS A 54 2.21 -2.24 -1.55
C CYS A 54 2.11 -0.85 -2.13
N VAL A 55 2.69 0.13 -1.45
CA VAL A 55 2.64 1.54 -1.84
C VAL A 55 4.06 2.06 -2.01
N THR A 56 4.30 2.76 -3.11
CA THR A 56 5.55 3.47 -3.35
C THR A 56 5.24 4.74 -4.16
N ARG A 57 6.26 5.49 -4.52
CA ARG A 57 6.11 6.65 -5.38
C ARG A 57 7.28 6.72 -6.36
N LYS A 58 7.10 7.51 -7.43
CA LYS A 58 8.08 7.57 -8.52
C LYS A 58 9.48 7.90 -8.03
N GLU A 59 9.62 8.87 -7.14
CA GLU A 59 10.91 9.34 -6.65
C GLU A 59 11.66 8.28 -5.83
N LEU A 60 10.96 7.29 -5.34
CA LEU A 60 11.56 6.15 -4.64
C LEU A 60 11.82 4.98 -5.59
N LEU A 61 10.87 4.70 -6.47
CA LEU A 61 10.94 3.54 -7.36
C LEU A 61 11.94 3.73 -8.49
N GLU A 62 11.91 4.88 -9.16
CA GLU A 62 12.71 5.11 -10.36
C GLU A 62 14.22 4.98 -10.15
N PRO A 63 14.81 5.57 -9.08
CA PRO A 63 16.26 5.43 -8.86
C PRO A 63 16.66 4.10 -8.23
N SER A 64 15.72 3.28 -7.80
CA SER A 64 16.01 2.02 -7.14
C SER A 64 16.38 0.92 -8.16
N LYS A 65 16.77 -0.24 -7.63
CA LYS A 65 17.02 -1.42 -8.45
C LYS A 65 15.80 -1.87 -9.25
N LEU A 66 14.60 -1.46 -8.80
CA LEU A 66 13.34 -1.79 -9.46
C LEU A 66 12.90 -0.72 -10.47
N GLY A 67 13.72 0.28 -10.73
CA GLY A 67 13.40 1.36 -11.67
C GLY A 67 13.12 0.88 -13.09
N HIS A 68 13.59 -0.31 -13.46
CA HIS A 68 13.29 -0.91 -14.76
C HIS A 68 11.78 -1.10 -14.98
N ILE A 69 11.00 -1.23 -13.92
CA ILE A 69 9.55 -1.33 -14.02
C ILE A 69 8.99 -0.13 -14.77
N LEU A 70 9.42 1.07 -14.39
CA LEU A 70 8.94 2.30 -15.03
C LEU A 70 9.52 2.49 -16.44
N ARG A 71 10.73 2.01 -16.67
CA ARG A 71 11.31 2.06 -18.02
C ARG A 71 10.56 1.16 -19.00
N ASP A 72 10.12 0.00 -18.51
CA ASP A 72 9.42 -0.98 -19.33
C ASP A 72 7.91 -0.70 -19.43
N LEU A 73 7.37 0.12 -18.52
CA LEU A 73 5.96 0.49 -18.49
C LEU A 73 5.81 2.02 -18.56
N PRO A 74 6.04 2.63 -19.74
CA PRO A 74 5.96 4.09 -19.86
C PRO A 74 4.56 4.65 -19.54
N GLU A 75 3.50 3.89 -19.79
CA GLU A 75 2.14 4.31 -19.41
C GLU A 75 2.01 4.51 -17.90
N LEU A 76 2.74 3.72 -17.12
CA LEU A 76 2.76 3.86 -15.67
C LEU A 76 3.66 5.04 -15.27
N ARG A 77 4.83 5.12 -15.88
CA ARG A 77 5.82 6.16 -15.58
C ARG A 77 5.26 7.56 -15.77
N TYR A 78 4.50 7.76 -16.84
CA TYR A 78 3.98 9.08 -17.19
C TYR A 78 2.50 9.26 -16.82
N TYR A 79 1.94 8.33 -16.08
CA TYR A 79 0.53 8.38 -15.65
C TYR A 79 -0.41 8.50 -16.85
N ALA A 80 -0.07 7.84 -17.94
CA ALA A 80 -0.84 7.91 -19.18
C ALA A 80 -2.02 6.93 -19.22
N VAL A 81 -1.99 5.92 -18.35
CA VAL A 81 -3.11 5.00 -18.16
C VAL A 81 -4.01 5.57 -17.07
N GLU A 82 -5.31 5.26 -17.12
CA GLU A 82 -6.24 5.69 -16.08
C GLU A 82 -5.84 5.15 -14.71
N PRO A 83 -6.05 5.92 -13.63
CA PRO A 83 -5.72 5.43 -12.28
C PRO A 83 -6.52 4.18 -11.94
N GLY A 84 -5.88 3.27 -11.24
CA GLY A 84 -6.53 2.02 -10.82
C GLY A 84 -6.52 0.92 -11.85
N ILE A 85 -5.95 1.12 -13.03
CA ILE A 85 -5.80 0.08 -14.04
C ILE A 85 -4.48 -0.64 -13.79
N PHE A 86 -4.55 -1.91 -13.43
CA PHE A 86 -3.37 -2.71 -13.12
C PHE A 86 -2.70 -3.23 -14.37
N LEU A 87 -1.39 -3.00 -14.47
CA LEU A 87 -0.55 -3.45 -15.58
C LEU A 87 0.32 -4.60 -15.08
N PRO A 88 0.22 -5.78 -15.69
CA PRO A 88 1.04 -6.92 -15.25
C PRO A 88 2.50 -6.73 -15.65
N TYR A 89 3.38 -7.11 -14.75
CA TYR A 89 4.82 -7.05 -15.01
C TYR A 89 5.54 -8.03 -14.10
N LYS A 90 6.16 -9.05 -14.69
CA LYS A 90 7.00 -10.04 -14.00
C LYS A 90 6.38 -10.61 -12.72
N GLY A 91 5.13 -11.08 -12.83
CA GLY A 91 4.46 -11.76 -11.74
C GLY A 91 3.72 -10.86 -10.76
N ARG A 92 3.79 -9.54 -10.94
CA ARG A 92 3.02 -8.59 -10.15
C ARG A 92 2.26 -7.65 -11.08
N SER A 93 1.32 -6.93 -10.51
CA SER A 93 0.56 -5.93 -11.26
C SER A 93 0.69 -4.58 -10.59
N TYR A 94 0.80 -3.53 -11.38
CA TYR A 94 1.10 -2.18 -10.93
C TYR A 94 0.07 -1.19 -11.47
N CYS A 95 -0.36 -0.27 -10.63
CA CYS A 95 -1.20 0.85 -11.06
C CYS A 95 -0.75 2.12 -10.35
N TRP A 96 -1.28 3.26 -10.78
CA TRP A 96 -1.08 4.49 -10.03
C TRP A 96 -2.43 4.97 -9.51
N MET A 97 -2.37 5.71 -8.41
CA MET A 97 -3.54 6.30 -7.78
C MET A 97 -3.19 7.70 -7.31
N GLU A 98 -4.20 8.54 -7.23
CA GLU A 98 -4.06 9.86 -6.64
C GLU A 98 -4.25 9.76 -5.13
N LEU A 99 -3.44 10.51 -4.39
CA LEU A 99 -3.54 10.55 -2.93
C LEU A 99 -4.28 11.81 -2.52
N PHE A 100 -5.42 11.64 -1.89
CA PHE A 100 -6.30 12.74 -1.49
C PHE A 100 -5.95 13.30 -0.11
N PHE A 101 -6.69 14.30 0.32
CA PHE A 101 -6.50 14.88 1.66
C PHE A 101 -6.62 13.81 2.74
N SER A 102 -5.98 14.05 3.87
CA SER A 102 -5.92 13.08 4.98
C SER A 102 -5.25 11.77 4.58
N MET A 103 -4.41 11.77 3.54
CA MET A 103 -3.68 10.59 3.07
C MET A 103 -4.62 9.46 2.68
N GLU A 104 -5.72 9.78 2.03
CA GLU A 104 -6.70 8.78 1.59
C GLU A 104 -6.49 8.33 0.17
N LEU A 105 -6.58 7.03 -0.03
CA LEU A 105 -6.75 6.41 -1.34
C LEU A 105 -8.24 6.16 -1.52
N HIS A 106 -8.76 6.42 -2.71
CA HIS A 106 -10.15 6.11 -3.03
C HIS A 106 -10.15 4.96 -4.03
N LEU A 107 -10.37 3.75 -3.53
CA LEU A 107 -10.28 2.54 -4.34
C LEU A 107 -11.64 2.24 -4.99
N PRO A 108 -11.73 2.31 -6.33
CA PRO A 108 -12.98 1.97 -7.01
C PRO A 108 -13.33 0.49 -6.82
N PRO A 109 -14.60 0.10 -7.01
CA PRO A 109 -15.01 -1.31 -6.86
C PRO A 109 -14.16 -2.29 -7.66
N ALA A 110 -13.76 -1.94 -8.87
CA ALA A 110 -12.91 -2.80 -9.68
C ALA A 110 -11.53 -3.05 -9.05
N VAL A 111 -10.97 -2.03 -8.39
CA VAL A 111 -9.69 -2.15 -7.70
C VAL A 111 -9.85 -3.01 -6.45
N LEU A 112 -10.90 -2.80 -5.68
CA LEU A 112 -11.20 -3.62 -4.51
C LEU A 112 -11.34 -5.09 -4.91
N GLU A 113 -12.09 -5.36 -5.97
CA GLU A 113 -12.26 -6.71 -6.47
C GLU A 113 -10.94 -7.33 -6.92
N PHE A 114 -10.16 -6.58 -7.69
CA PHE A 114 -8.85 -7.05 -8.16
C PHE A 114 -7.92 -7.42 -7.01
N LEU A 115 -7.95 -6.65 -5.93
CA LEU A 115 -7.10 -6.87 -4.75
C LEU A 115 -7.74 -7.80 -3.72
N SER A 116 -8.93 -8.31 -3.99
CA SER A 116 -9.71 -9.15 -3.06
C SER A 116 -9.96 -8.45 -1.73
N LEU A 117 -10.29 -7.17 -1.79
CA LEU A 117 -10.62 -6.36 -0.62
C LEU A 117 -12.11 -6.07 -0.59
N ALA A 118 -12.64 -5.89 0.62
CA ALA A 118 -14.05 -5.56 0.82
C ALA A 118 -14.18 -4.54 1.96
N PRO A 119 -15.21 -3.69 1.93
CA PRO A 119 -15.48 -2.78 3.04
C PRO A 119 -15.58 -3.54 4.36
N GLY A 120 -15.07 -2.94 5.42
CA GLY A 120 -15.01 -3.56 6.74
C GLY A 120 -13.71 -4.28 7.03
N MET A 121 -12.93 -4.62 6.01
CA MET A 121 -11.62 -5.24 6.24
C MET A 121 -10.65 -4.21 6.80
N ARG A 122 -9.70 -4.68 7.59
CA ARG A 122 -8.64 -3.84 8.13
C ARG A 122 -7.30 -4.30 7.55
N LEU A 123 -6.55 -3.34 7.05
CA LEU A 123 -5.25 -3.58 6.45
C LEU A 123 -4.15 -3.21 7.43
N LEU A 124 -3.20 -4.11 7.61
CA LEU A 124 -2.06 -3.84 8.48
C LEU A 124 -0.94 -3.23 7.65
N SER A 125 -0.51 -2.02 8.05
CA SER A 125 0.53 -1.29 7.34
C SER A 125 1.88 -1.65 7.93
N ILE A 126 2.75 -2.23 7.11
CA ILE A 126 4.02 -2.81 7.53
C ILE A 126 5.15 -2.25 6.67
N ARG A 127 6.26 -1.86 7.30
CA ARG A 127 7.47 -1.49 6.56
C ARG A 127 8.00 -2.72 5.82
N SER A 128 8.11 -2.63 4.50
CA SER A 128 8.61 -3.73 3.67
C SER A 128 10.03 -3.52 3.21
N SER A 129 10.35 -2.30 2.76
CA SER A 129 11.66 -1.95 2.26
C SER A 129 11.86 -0.45 2.36
N ASP A 130 13.00 0.04 1.89
CA ASP A 130 13.29 1.48 1.86
C ASP A 130 12.42 2.24 0.89
N ILE A 131 11.84 1.55 -0.09
CA ILE A 131 11.08 2.21 -1.16
C ILE A 131 9.58 1.97 -1.08
N ALA A 132 9.11 0.97 -0.34
CA ALA A 132 7.70 0.62 -0.31
C ALA A 132 7.28 0.05 1.04
N PHE A 133 6.00 0.25 1.37
CA PHE A 133 5.39 -0.41 2.53
C PHE A 133 4.19 -1.23 2.06
N THR A 134 3.81 -2.21 2.87
CA THR A 134 2.72 -3.13 2.54
C THR A 134 1.48 -2.79 3.36
N MET A 135 0.33 -2.79 2.68
CA MET A 135 -0.99 -2.74 3.31
C MET A 135 -1.53 -4.16 3.22
N GLY A 136 -1.22 -4.98 4.23
CA GLY A 136 -1.51 -6.41 4.20
C GLY A 136 -2.91 -6.74 4.67
N ALA A 137 -3.58 -7.66 3.97
CA ALA A 137 -4.95 -8.05 4.25
C ALA A 137 -5.06 -9.35 5.03
N LYS A 138 -3.98 -10.11 5.12
CA LYS A 138 -3.98 -11.42 5.79
C LYS A 138 -2.55 -11.79 6.20
N GLY A 139 -2.41 -12.92 6.85
CA GLY A 139 -1.12 -13.50 7.19
C GLY A 139 -0.78 -13.43 8.67
N PRO A 140 0.37 -14.01 9.05
CA PRO A 140 0.74 -14.14 10.47
C PRO A 140 0.87 -12.82 11.22
N LEU A 141 1.36 -11.77 10.56
CA LEU A 141 1.49 -10.46 11.22
C LEU A 141 0.14 -9.83 11.52
N LEU A 142 -0.83 -10.00 10.61
CA LEU A 142 -2.18 -9.49 10.85
C LEU A 142 -2.82 -10.23 12.03
N GLU A 143 -2.66 -11.55 12.09
CA GLU A 143 -3.17 -12.37 13.19
C GLU A 143 -2.55 -11.96 14.52
N ARG A 144 -1.24 -11.73 14.54
CA ARG A 144 -0.55 -11.24 15.74
C ARG A 144 -1.01 -9.86 16.15
N ALA A 145 -1.32 -9.00 15.17
CA ALA A 145 -1.80 -7.65 15.45
C ALA A 145 -3.15 -7.68 16.18
N GLU A 146 -4.01 -8.63 15.83
CA GLU A 146 -5.30 -8.80 16.49
C GLU A 146 -5.17 -9.26 17.94
N GLU A 147 -4.09 -9.99 18.23
CA GLU A 147 -3.80 -10.53 19.57
C GLU A 147 -2.87 -9.61 20.37
N TYR A 148 -2.36 -8.55 19.76
CA TYR A 148 -1.38 -7.67 20.38
C TYR A 148 -2.01 -6.86 21.51
N GLU A 149 -1.42 -6.95 22.70
CA GLU A 149 -1.92 -6.25 23.90
C GLU A 149 -1.64 -4.76 23.93
N GLY A 150 -0.66 -4.30 23.15
CA GLY A 150 -0.34 -2.87 23.06
C GLY A 150 -1.27 -2.15 22.10
N SER A 151 -1.10 -0.84 22.00
CA SER A 151 -1.85 -0.02 21.05
C SER A 151 -1.22 -0.05 19.68
N ILE A 152 -2.05 -0.28 18.66
CA ILE A 152 -1.70 -0.13 17.26
C ILE A 152 -2.55 1.01 16.72
N PRO A 153 -1.95 2.06 16.12
CA PRO A 153 -2.75 3.17 15.59
C PRO A 153 -3.76 2.70 14.56
N GLU A 154 -4.97 3.24 14.67
CA GLU A 154 -6.08 2.93 13.77
C GLU A 154 -6.37 4.11 12.85
N TYR A 155 -6.63 3.82 11.59
CA TYR A 155 -6.88 4.83 10.56
C TYR A 155 -8.13 4.55 9.74
#